data_d8d28cd5c63bef346b40a7ba9380fd97
#
_entry.id   d8d28cd5c63bef346b40a7ba9380fd97
#
_cell.length_a   1.000
_cell.length_b   1.000
_cell.length_c   1.000
_cell.angle_alpha   90.00
_cell.angle_beta   90.00
_cell.angle_gamma   90.00
#
_symmetry.space_group_name_H-M   'P 1'
#
loop_
_entity.id
_entity.type
_entity.pdbx_description
1 polymer ?
#
loop_
_entity_poly.entity_id
_entity_poly.type
_entity_poly.pdbx_seq_one_letter_code
_entity_poly.pdbx_strand_id
1 'polypeptide(L)'
;MKTNVTSRHFKAHEALVEYAEGAVAKLERYYDGILKCEVKLSFEKARNSVKVAEIILSVYRSKITALQTSDDFNKSIDGAVAKVLAQLKRYKEKLHFKDRKQVRRVQAKT
;
A
#
# COMPACT_ATOMS: atom_id res chain seq x y z
N MET A 1 6.39 1.94 9.70
CA MET A 1 6.23 2.01 8.23
C MET A 1 6.74 3.34 7.72
N LYS A 2 7.61 3.30 6.76
CA LYS A 2 8.09 4.51 6.10
C LYS A 2 7.23 4.77 4.87
N THR A 3 6.57 5.92 4.82
CA THR A 3 5.64 6.25 3.73
C THR A 3 6.21 7.35 2.85
N ASN A 4 6.21 7.10 1.55
CA ASN A 4 6.59 8.08 0.54
C ASN A 4 5.45 8.25 -0.45
N VAL A 5 5.08 9.51 -0.72
CA VAL A 5 4.10 9.84 -1.75
C VAL A 5 4.84 10.61 -2.83
N THR A 6 4.80 10.09 -4.05
CA THR A 6 5.44 10.73 -5.20
C THR A 6 4.42 10.99 -6.30
N SER A 7 4.66 12.01 -7.09
CA SER A 7 3.82 12.33 -8.24
C SER A 7 4.70 12.44 -9.48
N ARG A 8 4.17 12.01 -10.62
CA ARG A 8 4.89 11.95 -11.88
C ARG A 8 4.31 12.94 -12.88
N HIS A 9 5.14 13.86 -13.35
CA HIS A 9 4.78 14.89 -14.31
C HIS A 9 3.78 15.95 -13.79
N PHE A 10 3.61 16.02 -12.47
CA PHE A 10 2.85 17.09 -11.83
C PHE A 10 3.28 17.18 -10.37
N LYS A 11 2.94 18.30 -9.74
CA LYS A 11 3.20 18.47 -8.31
C LYS A 11 1.89 18.25 -7.55
N ALA A 12 1.85 17.22 -6.72
CA ALA A 12 0.66 16.94 -5.91
C ALA A 12 0.46 18.04 -4.87
N HIS A 13 -0.78 18.49 -4.72
CA HIS A 13 -1.13 19.42 -3.66
C HIS A 13 -0.92 18.76 -2.30
N GLU A 14 -0.60 19.59 -1.33
CA GLU A 14 -0.39 19.11 0.05
C GLU A 14 -1.59 18.33 0.58
N ALA A 15 -2.82 18.79 0.27
CA ALA A 15 -4.03 18.09 0.67
C ALA A 15 -4.12 16.69 0.08
N LEU A 16 -3.66 16.51 -1.16
CA LEU A 16 -3.65 15.20 -1.80
C LEU A 16 -2.60 14.28 -1.15
N VAL A 17 -1.43 14.81 -0.86
CA VAL A 17 -0.37 14.06 -0.18
C VAL A 17 -0.87 13.60 1.19
N GLU A 18 -1.48 14.49 1.96
CA GLU A 18 -2.04 14.17 3.27
C GLU A 18 -3.13 13.13 3.18
N TYR A 19 -3.98 13.22 2.16
CA TYR A 19 -5.03 12.23 1.94
C TYR A 19 -4.42 10.84 1.69
N ALA A 20 -3.41 10.78 0.83
CA ALA A 20 -2.73 9.52 0.53
C ALA A 20 -2.07 8.92 1.78
N GLU A 21 -1.36 9.75 2.54
CA GLU A 21 -0.71 9.31 3.77
C GLU A 21 -1.73 8.79 4.78
N GLY A 22 -2.86 9.49 4.94
CA GLY A 22 -3.94 9.06 5.83
C GLY A 22 -4.58 7.75 5.39
N ALA A 23 -4.76 7.59 4.07
CA ALA A 23 -5.37 6.37 3.53
C ALA A 23 -4.48 5.15 3.77
N VAL A 24 -3.17 5.25 3.55
CA VAL A 24 -2.27 4.11 3.74
C VAL A 24 -1.96 3.84 5.21
N ALA A 25 -2.18 4.81 6.09
CA ALA A 25 -2.01 4.62 7.53
C ALA A 25 -2.90 3.50 8.08
N LYS A 26 -4.03 3.24 7.44
CA LYS A 26 -4.92 2.12 7.79
C LYS A 26 -4.22 0.77 7.65
N LEU A 27 -3.32 0.65 6.68
CA LEU A 27 -2.57 -0.59 6.44
C LEU A 27 -1.65 -0.87 7.61
N GLU A 28 -0.98 0.15 8.12
CA GLU A 28 -0.08 0.01 9.27
C GLU A 28 -0.83 -0.40 10.52
N ARG A 29 -2.05 0.12 10.71
CA ARG A 29 -2.90 -0.28 11.83
C ARG A 29 -3.36 -1.73 11.72
N TYR A 30 -3.55 -2.20 10.48
CA TYR A 30 -3.96 -3.59 10.25
C TYR A 30 -2.80 -4.56 10.49
N TYR A 31 -1.59 -4.18 10.07
CA TYR A 31 -0.42 -5.04 10.16
C TYR A 31 0.82 -4.19 10.42
N ASP A 32 1.49 -4.40 11.52
CA ASP A 32 2.65 -3.62 11.93
C ASP A 32 3.97 -4.06 11.30
N GLY A 33 3.96 -5.15 10.53
CA GLY A 33 5.15 -5.69 9.87
C GLY A 33 5.47 -5.06 8.52
N ILE A 34 4.85 -3.91 8.18
CA ILE A 34 5.12 -3.22 6.93
C ILE A 34 6.39 -2.39 7.09
N LEU A 35 7.36 -2.64 6.20
CA LEU A 35 8.63 -1.92 6.23
C LEU A 35 8.55 -0.57 5.55
N LYS A 36 7.90 -0.53 4.38
CA LYS A 36 7.82 0.66 3.56
C LYS A 36 6.55 0.68 2.74
N CYS A 37 6.00 1.87 2.52
CA CYS A 37 4.85 2.07 1.63
C CYS A 37 5.16 3.20 0.66
N GLU A 38 5.08 2.93 -0.62
CA GLU A 38 5.23 3.93 -1.66
C GLU A 38 3.89 4.14 -2.35
N VAL A 39 3.48 5.40 -2.46
CA VAL A 39 2.30 5.80 -3.22
C VAL A 39 2.79 6.61 -4.41
N LYS A 40 2.52 6.13 -5.61
CA LYS A 40 2.88 6.81 -6.86
C LYS A 40 1.63 7.30 -7.55
N LEU A 41 1.56 8.60 -7.76
CA LEU A 41 0.42 9.24 -8.41
C LEU A 41 0.83 9.71 -9.81
N SER A 42 0.00 9.45 -10.80
CA SER A 42 0.29 9.82 -12.18
C SER A 42 -0.99 9.96 -12.99
N PHE A 43 -0.84 10.47 -14.20
CA PHE A 43 -1.91 10.48 -15.17
C PHE A 43 -1.63 9.41 -16.23
N GLU A 44 -2.68 8.82 -16.77
CA GLU A 44 -2.53 7.91 -17.89
C GLU A 44 -2.06 8.70 -19.11
N LYS A 45 -1.05 8.20 -19.82
CA LYS A 45 -0.41 8.91 -20.93
C LYS A 45 -1.38 9.33 -22.03
N ALA A 46 -2.38 8.51 -22.31
CA ALA A 46 -3.34 8.76 -23.36
C ALA A 46 -4.49 9.69 -22.95
N ARG A 47 -4.71 9.86 -21.63
CA ARG A 47 -5.85 10.64 -21.11
C ARG A 47 -5.48 11.32 -19.80
N ASN A 48 -5.33 12.62 -19.84
CA ASN A 48 -5.01 13.39 -18.64
C ASN A 48 -6.10 13.35 -17.58
N SER A 49 -7.34 12.99 -17.97
CA SER A 49 -8.45 12.87 -17.03
C SER A 49 -8.40 11.56 -16.23
N VAL A 50 -7.61 10.60 -16.65
CA VAL A 50 -7.48 9.32 -15.94
C VAL A 50 -6.33 9.42 -14.95
N LYS A 51 -6.68 9.32 -13.67
CA LYS A 51 -5.75 9.47 -12.57
C LYS A 51 -5.39 8.10 -12.01
N VAL A 52 -4.10 7.85 -11.90
CA VAL A 52 -3.55 6.55 -11.51
C VAL A 52 -2.94 6.66 -10.13
N ALA A 53 -3.31 5.73 -9.26
CA ALA A 53 -2.64 5.55 -7.97
C ALA A 53 -2.07 4.14 -7.92
N GLU A 54 -0.77 4.06 -7.72
CA GLU A 54 -0.08 2.79 -7.52
C GLU A 54 0.47 2.75 -6.10
N ILE A 55 0.23 1.67 -5.39
CA ILE A 55 0.75 1.47 -4.04
C ILE A 55 1.68 0.27 -4.05
N ILE A 56 2.89 0.46 -3.54
CA ILE A 56 3.88 -0.59 -3.40
C ILE A 56 4.19 -0.73 -1.92
N LEU A 57 3.81 -1.86 -1.36
CA LEU A 57 3.98 -2.14 0.05
C LEU A 57 5.11 -3.16 0.20
N SER A 58 6.16 -2.79 0.91
CA SER A 58 7.27 -3.71 1.19
C SER A 58 7.06 -4.36 2.54
N VAL A 59 7.00 -5.68 2.54
CA VAL A 59 6.88 -6.50 3.74
C VAL A 59 8.03 -7.50 3.75
N TYR A 60 8.14 -8.27 4.82
CA TYR A 60 9.22 -9.24 4.94
C TYR A 60 9.15 -10.26 3.79
N ARG A 61 10.23 -10.32 3.01
CA ARG A 61 10.41 -11.23 1.86
C ARG A 61 9.41 -11.07 0.72
N SER A 62 8.64 -9.96 0.69
CA SER A 62 7.65 -9.80 -0.35
C SER A 62 7.33 -8.33 -0.61
N LYS A 63 6.73 -8.08 -1.74
CA LYS A 63 6.14 -6.79 -2.07
C LYS A 63 4.69 -7.02 -2.49
N ILE A 64 3.83 -6.15 -2.00
CA ILE A 64 2.41 -6.17 -2.35
C ILE A 64 2.16 -4.91 -3.16
N THR A 65 1.64 -5.06 -4.37
CA THR A 65 1.39 -3.92 -5.25
C THR A 65 -0.04 -3.92 -5.73
N ALA A 66 -0.59 -2.72 -5.92
CA ALA A 66 -1.90 -2.55 -6.51
C ALA A 66 -1.94 -1.22 -7.26
N LEU A 67 -2.73 -1.20 -8.30
CA LEU A 67 -2.91 -0.02 -9.13
C LEU A 67 -4.40 0.18 -9.36
N GLN A 68 -4.84 1.42 -9.26
CA GLN A 68 -6.23 1.77 -9.51
C GLN A 68 -6.28 3.05 -10.32
N THR A 69 -7.19 3.09 -11.28
CA THR A 69 -7.45 4.26 -12.10
C THR A 69 -8.87 4.76 -11.88
N SER A 70 -9.05 6.06 -11.98
CA SER A 70 -10.37 6.69 -11.91
C SER A 70 -10.28 8.13 -12.40
N ASP A 71 -11.37 8.85 -12.30
CA ASP A 71 -11.42 10.27 -12.66
C ASP A 71 -10.99 11.20 -11.52
N ASP A 72 -10.67 10.62 -10.36
CA ASP A 72 -10.33 11.37 -9.15
C ASP A 72 -9.23 10.64 -8.38
N PHE A 73 -8.17 11.36 -8.01
CA PHE A 73 -7.06 10.77 -7.26
C PHE A 73 -7.51 10.15 -5.94
N ASN A 74 -8.43 10.78 -5.22
CA ASN A 74 -8.91 10.22 -3.96
C ASN A 74 -9.55 8.85 -4.16
N LYS A 75 -10.37 8.71 -5.22
CA LYS A 75 -10.98 7.43 -5.57
C LYS A 75 -9.94 6.39 -5.97
N SER A 76 -8.93 6.82 -6.75
CA SER A 76 -7.85 5.92 -7.17
C SER A 76 -7.03 5.44 -5.98
N ILE A 77 -6.72 6.33 -5.05
CA ILE A 77 -6.01 6.00 -3.83
C ILE A 77 -6.84 5.01 -2.99
N ASP A 78 -8.12 5.29 -2.78
CA ASP A 78 -9.00 4.42 -1.99
C ASP A 78 -9.11 3.03 -2.60
N GLY A 79 -9.24 2.96 -3.93
CA GLY A 79 -9.32 1.69 -4.64
C GLY A 79 -8.02 0.90 -4.55
N ALA A 80 -6.88 1.57 -4.69
CA ALA A 80 -5.58 0.93 -4.57
C ALA A 80 -5.34 0.41 -3.14
N VAL A 81 -5.72 1.21 -2.13
CA VAL A 81 -5.62 0.80 -0.73
C VAL A 81 -6.47 -0.44 -0.46
N ALA A 82 -7.70 -0.47 -0.99
CA ALA A 82 -8.58 -1.63 -0.82
C ALA A 82 -7.97 -2.89 -1.42
N LYS A 83 -7.36 -2.78 -2.60
CA LYS A 83 -6.69 -3.90 -3.26
C LYS A 83 -5.47 -4.38 -2.47
N VAL A 84 -4.66 -3.44 -1.99
CA VAL A 84 -3.49 -3.77 -1.18
C VAL A 84 -3.92 -4.42 0.13
N LEU A 85 -4.97 -3.90 0.76
CA LEU A 85 -5.49 -4.47 2.01
C LEU A 85 -5.93 -5.92 1.81
N ALA A 86 -6.63 -6.22 0.71
CA ALA A 86 -7.04 -7.59 0.41
C ALA A 86 -5.84 -8.53 0.25
N GLN A 87 -4.79 -8.06 -0.45
CA GLN A 87 -3.57 -8.84 -0.61
C GLN A 87 -2.80 -8.98 0.71
N LEU A 88 -2.80 -7.93 1.52
CA LEU A 88 -2.14 -7.93 2.82
C LEU A 88 -2.81 -8.94 3.77
N LYS A 89 -4.13 -9.04 3.72
CA LYS A 89 -4.87 -10.06 4.48
C LYS A 89 -4.42 -11.46 4.10
N ARG A 90 -4.30 -11.73 2.80
CA ARG A 90 -3.83 -13.03 2.30
C ARG A 90 -2.38 -13.29 2.74
N TYR A 91 -1.54 -12.29 2.67
CA TYR A 91 -0.15 -12.40 3.10
C TYR A 91 -0.08 -12.74 4.59
N LYS A 92 -0.86 -12.05 5.40
CA LYS A 92 -0.89 -12.28 6.85
C LYS A 92 -1.41 -13.67 7.18
N GLU A 93 -2.42 -14.15 6.47
CA GLU A 93 -2.95 -15.51 6.62
C GLU A 93 -1.91 -16.55 6.25
N LYS A 94 -1.21 -16.36 5.13
CA LYS A 94 -0.15 -17.27 4.70
C LYS A 94 1.00 -17.30 5.70
N LEU A 95 1.34 -16.14 6.26
CA LEU A 95 2.39 -16.05 7.26
C LEU A 95 2.02 -16.86 8.50
N HIS A 96 0.80 -16.70 8.99
CA HIS A 96 0.29 -17.47 10.12
C HIS A 96 0.22 -18.96 9.81
N PHE A 97 -0.20 -19.31 8.60
CA PHE A 97 -0.37 -20.71 8.20
C PHE A 97 0.95 -21.41 7.97
N LYS A 98 1.90 -20.76 7.29
CA LYS A 98 3.22 -21.36 7.01
C LYS A 98 4.07 -21.53 8.25
N ASP A 99 3.93 -20.64 9.22
CA ASP A 99 4.87 -20.52 10.31
C ASP A 99 4.29 -20.91 11.67
N ARG A 100 3.15 -21.63 11.69
CA ARG A 100 2.64 -22.13 12.95
C ARG A 100 3.72 -22.91 13.71
N LYS A 101 4.54 -23.66 12.97
CA LYS A 101 5.65 -24.40 13.55
C LYS A 101 6.86 -23.51 13.85
N GLN A 102 7.15 -22.56 12.96
CA GLN A 102 8.31 -21.68 13.09
C GLN A 102 8.06 -20.52 14.05
N VAL A 103 6.85 -19.98 14.06
CA VAL A 103 6.47 -18.93 14.99
C VAL A 103 6.58 -19.42 16.44
N ARG A 104 6.20 -20.67 16.69
CA ARG A 104 6.38 -21.26 18.01
C ARG A 104 7.86 -21.33 18.42
N ARG A 105 8.76 -21.64 17.47
CA ARG A 105 10.19 -21.65 17.72
C ARG A 105 10.73 -20.25 18.03
N VAL A 106 10.28 -19.26 17.28
CA VAL A 106 10.71 -17.86 17.47
C VAL A 106 10.18 -17.34 18.80
N GLN A 107 8.94 -17.63 19.14
CA GLN A 107 8.35 -17.23 20.42
C GLN A 107 8.99 -17.96 21.60
N ALA A 108 9.39 -19.19 21.40
CA ALA A 108 10.07 -19.96 22.44
C ALA A 108 11.49 -19.45 22.71
N LYS A 109 12.09 -18.74 21.77
CA LYS A 109 13.43 -18.13 21.90
C LYS A 109 13.40 -16.74 22.49
N THR A 110 12.25 -16.15 22.57
CA THR A 110 12.06 -14.83 23.18
C THR A 110 11.32 -14.96 24.48
#